data_cc64faa966e617f5166f0f47e19934a7
#
_entry.id   cc64faa966e617f5166f0f47e19934a7
#
_cell.length_a   1.000
_cell.length_b   1.000
_cell.length_c   1.000
_cell.angle_alpha   90.00
_cell.angle_beta   90.00
_cell.angle_gamma   90.00
#
_symmetry.space_group_name_H-M   'P 1'
#
loop_
_entity.id
_entity.type
_entity.pdbx_description
1 polymer ?
#
loop_
_entity_poly.entity_id
_entity_poly.type
_entity_poly.pdbx_seq_one_letter_code
_entity_poly.pdbx_strand_id
1 'polypeptide(L)'
;LYRSKDIYWFDAATVAERVLTVDELKQYVDTQVPAPPALTQEDRDNYVPLSVAAKLRNLLGRRLLREERYDEAVTYFDSDTLQKKAKWYGELRHDAESKWWPSKRAFAYFNAATLARFDGMELLGYEMSPDYATFGGNYSLESTELKVGPLVGDEEVKRQQISAAQPDQRYHYRYVANALASQAADHLPHTSQAFAAVMCAATVWNHGQAEKTAFYQ
;
A
#
# COMPACT_ATOMS: atom_id res chain seq x y z
N LEU A 1 1.54 -17.33 13.44
CA LEU A 1 0.69 -16.58 12.52
C LEU A 1 0.19 -17.47 11.37
N TYR A 2 1.05 -17.99 10.48
CA TYR A 2 0.60 -18.71 9.27
C TYR A 2 -0.16 -20.03 9.52
N ARG A 3 0.00 -20.63 10.71
CA ARG A 3 -0.73 -21.84 11.13
C ARG A 3 -2.11 -21.53 11.73
N SER A 4 -2.46 -20.25 11.87
CA SER A 4 -3.80 -19.87 12.32
C SER A 4 -4.83 -20.29 11.27
N LYS A 5 -6.05 -20.64 11.76
CA LYS A 5 -7.17 -20.84 10.85
C LYS A 5 -7.61 -19.49 10.28
N ASP A 6 -8.21 -19.50 9.13
CA ASP A 6 -8.66 -18.27 8.46
C ASP A 6 -9.58 -17.39 9.31
N ILE A 7 -10.36 -18.01 10.19
CA ILE A 7 -11.22 -17.32 11.17
C ILE A 7 -10.44 -16.41 12.13
N TYR A 8 -9.15 -16.67 12.35
CA TYR A 8 -8.28 -15.85 13.20
C TYR A 8 -7.37 -14.92 12.39
N TRP A 9 -7.73 -14.66 11.12
CA TRP A 9 -6.91 -13.81 10.24
C TRP A 9 -6.67 -12.42 10.84
N PHE A 10 -7.70 -11.82 11.46
CA PHE A 10 -7.54 -10.49 12.06
C PHE A 10 -6.52 -10.43 13.19
N ASP A 11 -6.45 -11.46 14.03
CA ASP A 11 -5.45 -11.53 15.10
C ASP A 11 -4.04 -11.64 14.48
N ALA A 12 -3.88 -12.48 13.47
CA ALA A 12 -2.63 -12.63 12.75
C ALA A 12 -2.22 -11.33 12.03
N ALA A 13 -3.18 -10.66 11.39
CA ALA A 13 -2.97 -9.39 10.72
C ALA A 13 -2.60 -8.27 11.71
N THR A 14 -3.26 -8.21 12.87
CA THR A 14 -2.92 -7.25 13.93
C THR A 14 -1.48 -7.40 14.39
N VAL A 15 -1.04 -8.63 14.64
CA VAL A 15 0.35 -8.89 15.02
C VAL A 15 1.31 -8.50 13.88
N ALA A 16 0.97 -8.87 12.64
CA ALA A 16 1.81 -8.59 11.48
C ALA A 16 1.89 -7.11 11.09
N GLU A 17 0.82 -6.33 11.32
CA GLU A 17 0.80 -4.90 10.94
C GLU A 17 1.24 -3.97 12.09
N ARG A 18 0.98 -4.34 13.36
CA ARG A 18 1.13 -3.40 14.48
C ARG A 18 2.18 -3.81 15.49
N VAL A 19 2.32 -5.11 15.77
CA VAL A 19 3.18 -5.59 16.85
C VAL A 19 4.61 -5.83 16.37
N LEU A 20 4.77 -6.53 15.24
CA LEU A 20 6.08 -6.83 14.67
C LEU A 20 6.62 -5.62 13.89
N THR A 21 7.92 -5.38 13.99
CA THR A 21 8.62 -4.56 13.00
C THR A 21 8.61 -5.26 11.64
N VAL A 22 8.85 -4.52 10.56
CA VAL A 22 8.91 -5.14 9.23
C VAL A 22 10.04 -6.17 9.12
N ASP A 23 11.15 -5.97 9.81
CA ASP A 23 12.27 -6.92 9.82
C ASP A 23 11.93 -8.20 10.60
N GLU A 24 11.28 -8.08 11.76
CA GLU A 24 10.78 -9.23 12.52
C GLU A 24 9.76 -10.02 11.72
N LEU A 25 8.82 -9.33 11.06
CA LEU A 25 7.84 -9.98 10.19
C LEU A 25 8.52 -10.67 9.01
N LYS A 26 9.46 -9.99 8.35
CA LYS A 26 10.22 -10.55 7.23
C LYS A 26 11.00 -11.80 7.66
N GLN A 27 11.73 -11.72 8.75
CA GLN A 27 12.46 -12.87 9.30
C GLN A 27 11.52 -14.04 9.58
N TYR A 28 10.35 -13.77 10.18
CA TYR A 28 9.36 -14.80 10.46
C TYR A 28 8.81 -15.42 9.15
N VAL A 29 8.47 -14.60 8.17
CA VAL A 29 7.93 -15.06 6.88
C VAL A 29 8.98 -15.89 6.13
N ASP A 30 10.21 -15.43 6.06
CA ASP A 30 11.28 -16.11 5.32
C ASP A 30 11.69 -17.47 5.95
N THR A 31 11.59 -17.57 7.29
CA THR A 31 12.04 -18.79 7.99
C THR A 31 10.92 -19.76 8.31
N GLN A 32 9.68 -19.29 8.49
CA GLN A 32 8.59 -20.09 9.02
C GLN A 32 7.41 -20.28 8.06
N VAL A 33 7.22 -19.36 7.11
CA VAL A 33 6.05 -19.37 6.22
C VAL A 33 6.43 -19.96 4.86
N PRO A 34 5.96 -21.17 4.53
CA PRO A 34 6.25 -21.76 3.23
C PRO A 34 5.67 -20.88 2.11
N ALA A 35 6.38 -20.81 0.98
CA ALA A 35 5.82 -20.19 -0.21
C ALA A 35 4.56 -20.99 -0.65
N PRO A 36 3.39 -20.35 -0.67
CA PRO A 36 2.19 -21.04 -1.12
C PRO A 36 2.29 -21.31 -2.63
N PRO A 37 1.63 -22.36 -3.14
CA PRO A 37 1.50 -22.53 -4.57
C PRO A 37 0.79 -21.31 -5.16
N ALA A 38 1.23 -20.87 -6.34
CA ALA A 38 0.55 -19.80 -7.06
C ALA A 38 -0.88 -20.26 -7.42
N LEU A 39 -1.86 -19.37 -7.23
CA LEU A 39 -3.21 -19.63 -7.71
C LEU A 39 -3.21 -19.69 -9.24
N THR A 40 -3.84 -20.70 -9.79
CA THR A 40 -4.08 -20.81 -11.23
C THR A 40 -5.09 -19.74 -11.67
N GLN A 41 -5.23 -19.53 -12.98
CA GLN A 41 -6.26 -18.63 -13.50
C GLN A 41 -7.66 -19.17 -13.15
N GLU A 42 -7.86 -20.48 -13.21
CA GLU A 42 -9.10 -21.15 -12.83
C GLU A 42 -9.44 -20.92 -11.34
N ASP A 43 -8.46 -21.01 -10.45
CA ASP A 43 -8.67 -20.69 -9.03
C ASP A 43 -9.14 -19.26 -8.82
N ARG A 44 -8.58 -18.30 -9.57
CA ARG A 44 -8.96 -16.88 -9.51
C ARG A 44 -10.37 -16.66 -10.04
N ASP A 45 -10.70 -17.28 -11.17
CA ASP A 45 -12.03 -17.19 -11.79
C ASP A 45 -13.12 -17.82 -10.89
N ASN A 46 -12.75 -18.85 -10.13
CA ASN A 46 -13.60 -19.49 -9.13
C ASN A 46 -13.54 -18.83 -7.74
N TYR A 47 -12.87 -17.68 -7.59
CA TYR A 47 -12.75 -16.95 -6.33
C TYR A 47 -12.19 -17.79 -5.17
N VAL A 48 -11.25 -18.70 -5.44
CA VAL A 48 -10.59 -19.49 -4.39
C VAL A 48 -9.87 -18.55 -3.41
N PRO A 49 -10.18 -18.61 -2.11
CA PRO A 49 -9.57 -17.71 -1.15
C PRO A 49 -8.07 -17.96 -1.01
N LEU A 50 -7.30 -16.89 -0.84
CA LEU A 50 -5.89 -17.01 -0.51
C LEU A 50 -5.70 -17.75 0.82
N SER A 51 -4.73 -18.64 0.88
CA SER A 51 -4.31 -19.24 2.14
C SER A 51 -3.78 -18.19 3.12
N VAL A 52 -3.81 -18.47 4.42
CA VAL A 52 -3.23 -17.56 5.44
C VAL A 52 -1.75 -17.27 5.16
N ALA A 53 -1.02 -18.25 4.65
CA ALA A 53 0.38 -18.07 4.23
C ALA A 53 0.50 -17.04 3.09
N ALA A 54 -0.34 -17.15 2.07
CA ALA A 54 -0.36 -16.19 0.95
C ALA A 54 -0.79 -14.79 1.40
N LYS A 55 -1.84 -14.69 2.23
CA LYS A 55 -2.28 -13.42 2.83
C LYS A 55 -1.16 -12.74 3.61
N LEU A 56 -0.42 -13.50 4.44
CA LEU A 56 0.65 -12.96 5.27
C LEU A 56 1.85 -12.50 4.42
N ARG A 57 2.18 -13.22 3.35
CA ARG A 57 3.23 -12.81 2.41
C ARG A 57 2.82 -11.53 1.67
N ASN A 58 1.60 -11.47 1.13
CA ASN A 58 1.08 -10.26 0.48
C ASN A 58 1.06 -9.05 1.44
N LEU A 59 0.68 -9.27 2.71
CA LEU A 59 0.73 -8.23 3.75
C LEU A 59 2.17 -7.72 3.93
N LEU A 60 3.16 -8.61 4.03
CA LEU A 60 4.56 -8.21 4.12
C LEU A 60 5.01 -7.41 2.88
N GLY A 61 4.63 -7.86 1.67
CA GLY A 61 4.92 -7.13 0.43
C GLY A 61 4.35 -5.70 0.47
N ARG A 62 3.10 -5.54 0.89
CA ARG A 62 2.46 -4.21 1.04
C ARG A 62 3.16 -3.34 2.09
N ARG A 63 3.54 -3.92 3.25
CA ARG A 63 4.31 -3.19 4.27
C ARG A 63 5.65 -2.72 3.74
N LEU A 64 6.39 -3.60 3.06
CA LEU A 64 7.68 -3.25 2.46
C LEU A 64 7.55 -2.10 1.46
N LEU A 65 6.50 -2.10 0.62
CA LEU A 65 6.25 -0.97 -0.30
C LEU A 65 5.90 0.33 0.44
N ARG A 66 5.11 0.27 1.52
CA ARG A 66 4.80 1.45 2.36
C ARG A 66 6.04 1.99 3.08
N GLU A 67 6.96 1.12 3.46
CA GLU A 67 8.22 1.47 4.13
C GLU A 67 9.37 1.71 3.11
N GLU A 68 9.04 1.91 1.83
CA GLU A 68 9.96 2.26 0.72
C GLU A 68 11.06 1.21 0.44
N ARG A 69 10.85 -0.01 0.86
CA ARG A 69 11.74 -1.17 0.62
C ARG A 69 11.32 -1.91 -0.64
N TYR A 70 11.33 -1.21 -1.76
CA TYR A 70 10.69 -1.63 -3.01
C TYR A 70 11.25 -2.95 -3.56
N ASP A 71 12.58 -3.10 -3.61
CA ASP A 71 13.22 -4.29 -4.20
C ASP A 71 12.92 -5.56 -3.41
N GLU A 72 12.80 -5.43 -2.08
CA GLU A 72 12.51 -6.55 -1.21
C GLU A 72 11.04 -7.00 -1.31
N ALA A 73 10.14 -6.08 -1.63
CA ALA A 73 8.70 -6.33 -1.62
C ALA A 73 8.24 -7.33 -2.70
N VAL A 74 8.89 -7.30 -3.87
CA VAL A 74 8.41 -7.95 -5.10
C VAL A 74 8.10 -9.42 -4.92
N THR A 75 8.99 -10.16 -4.25
CA THR A 75 8.91 -11.63 -4.13
C THR A 75 7.83 -12.12 -3.16
N TYR A 76 7.21 -11.22 -2.41
CA TYR A 76 6.16 -11.58 -1.45
C TYR A 76 4.76 -11.58 -2.03
N PHE A 77 4.55 -10.96 -3.19
CA PHE A 77 3.24 -10.98 -3.84
C PHE A 77 2.94 -12.33 -4.50
N ASP A 78 1.68 -12.77 -4.42
CA ASP A 78 1.20 -14.10 -4.80
C ASP A 78 1.02 -14.29 -6.31
N SER A 79 1.11 -13.23 -7.11
CA SER A 79 0.91 -13.31 -8.55
C SER A 79 1.97 -12.55 -9.34
N ASP A 80 2.33 -13.09 -10.51
CA ASP A 80 3.25 -12.44 -11.44
C ASP A 80 2.79 -11.03 -11.81
N THR A 81 1.49 -10.80 -11.89
CA THR A 81 0.93 -9.48 -12.20
C THR A 81 1.22 -8.49 -11.08
N LEU A 82 0.98 -8.87 -9.83
CA LEU A 82 1.28 -8.01 -8.68
C LEU A 82 2.78 -7.82 -8.50
N GLN A 83 3.59 -8.87 -8.71
CA GLN A 83 5.05 -8.75 -8.67
C GLN A 83 5.57 -7.74 -9.69
N LYS A 84 5.08 -7.79 -10.94
CA LYS A 84 5.43 -6.82 -11.98
C LYS A 84 5.01 -5.40 -11.62
N LYS A 85 3.80 -5.23 -11.07
CA LYS A 85 3.30 -3.91 -10.63
C LYS A 85 4.10 -3.38 -9.44
N ALA A 86 4.41 -4.21 -8.45
CA ALA A 86 5.23 -3.83 -7.30
C ALA A 86 6.64 -3.40 -7.74
N LYS A 87 7.27 -4.18 -8.61
CA LYS A 87 8.56 -3.84 -9.20
C LYS A 87 8.49 -2.51 -9.95
N TRP A 88 7.50 -2.35 -10.82
CA TRP A 88 7.34 -1.10 -11.58
C TRP A 88 7.07 0.09 -10.67
N TYR A 89 6.27 -0.07 -9.61
CA TYR A 89 6.06 0.99 -8.63
C TYR A 89 7.39 1.42 -7.98
N GLY A 90 8.22 0.47 -7.55
CA GLY A 90 9.54 0.76 -6.99
C GLY A 90 10.48 1.47 -7.97
N GLU A 91 10.55 0.99 -9.22
CA GLU A 91 11.32 1.65 -10.30
C GLU A 91 10.88 3.09 -10.53
N LEU A 92 9.56 3.33 -10.57
CA LEU A 92 9.00 4.67 -10.74
C LEU A 92 9.32 5.58 -9.55
N ARG A 93 9.22 5.09 -8.31
CA ARG A 93 9.57 5.85 -7.12
C ARG A 93 11.06 6.23 -7.14
N HIS A 94 11.93 5.28 -7.46
CA HIS A 94 13.36 5.53 -7.61
C HIS A 94 13.64 6.55 -8.73
N ASP A 95 13.01 6.39 -9.89
CA ASP A 95 13.16 7.31 -11.03
C ASP A 95 12.69 8.73 -10.71
N ALA A 96 11.59 8.85 -9.96
CA ALA A 96 11.04 10.13 -9.54
C ALA A 96 12.01 10.93 -8.67
N GLU A 97 12.83 10.25 -7.86
CA GLU A 97 13.81 10.88 -6.97
C GLU A 97 15.17 11.12 -7.64
N SER A 98 15.61 10.19 -8.50
CA SER A 98 16.97 10.15 -9.04
C SER A 98 17.15 10.83 -10.41
N LYS A 99 16.09 10.95 -11.22
CA LYS A 99 16.23 11.54 -12.58
C LYS A 99 16.54 13.02 -12.51
N TRP A 100 17.49 13.45 -13.37
CA TRP A 100 17.90 14.85 -13.49
C TRP A 100 16.83 15.74 -14.14
N TRP A 101 16.10 15.21 -15.12
CA TRP A 101 15.14 15.99 -15.91
C TRP A 101 13.78 16.12 -15.21
N PRO A 102 13.28 17.35 -14.95
CA PRO A 102 11.98 17.54 -14.29
C PRO A 102 10.83 16.80 -14.98
N SER A 103 10.78 16.82 -16.31
CA SER A 103 9.72 16.11 -17.05
C SER A 103 9.77 14.58 -16.87
N LYS A 104 10.97 14.00 -16.68
CA LYS A 104 11.11 12.57 -16.41
C LYS A 104 10.69 12.24 -14.98
N ARG A 105 11.01 13.11 -14.03
CA ARG A 105 10.51 13.00 -12.65
C ARG A 105 9.00 13.10 -12.60
N ALA A 106 8.42 14.11 -13.28
CA ALA A 106 6.97 14.26 -13.38
C ALA A 106 6.29 13.00 -13.95
N PHE A 107 6.84 12.44 -15.02
CA PHE A 107 6.35 11.19 -15.61
C PHE A 107 6.40 10.03 -14.61
N ALA A 108 7.51 9.87 -13.90
CA ALA A 108 7.66 8.80 -12.91
C ALA A 108 6.69 8.95 -11.74
N TYR A 109 6.58 10.14 -11.16
CA TYR A 109 5.61 10.43 -10.10
C TYR A 109 4.18 10.16 -10.55
N PHE A 110 3.78 10.62 -11.75
CA PHE A 110 2.41 10.43 -12.23
C PHE A 110 2.06 8.96 -12.51
N ASN A 111 2.99 8.17 -13.02
CA ASN A 111 2.77 6.74 -13.20
C ASN A 111 2.71 5.99 -11.86
N ALA A 112 3.57 6.35 -10.89
CA ALA A 112 3.46 5.82 -9.53
C ALA A 112 2.11 6.19 -8.88
N ALA A 113 1.65 7.44 -9.08
CA ALA A 113 0.33 7.90 -8.65
C ALA A 113 -0.79 7.06 -9.28
N THR A 114 -0.69 6.75 -10.57
CA THR A 114 -1.67 5.93 -11.29
C THR A 114 -1.73 4.51 -10.72
N LEU A 115 -0.59 3.88 -10.46
CA LEU A 115 -0.55 2.57 -9.80
C LEU A 115 -1.15 2.64 -8.39
N ALA A 116 -0.77 3.63 -7.59
CA ALA A 116 -1.34 3.82 -6.26
C ALA A 116 -2.85 4.04 -6.32
N ARG A 117 -3.37 4.72 -7.35
CA ARG A 117 -4.82 4.97 -7.49
C ARG A 117 -5.60 3.72 -7.83
N PHE A 118 -5.13 2.91 -8.76
CA PHE A 118 -5.91 1.82 -9.35
C PHE A 118 -5.56 0.44 -8.78
N ASP A 119 -4.33 0.25 -8.33
CA ASP A 119 -3.83 -1.00 -7.76
C ASP A 119 -3.37 -0.82 -6.29
N GLY A 120 -3.70 0.30 -5.69
CA GLY A 120 -3.18 0.67 -4.37
C GLY A 120 -3.70 -0.22 -3.24
N MET A 121 -4.90 -0.79 -3.34
CA MET A 121 -5.40 -1.72 -2.33
C MET A 121 -4.50 -2.96 -2.25
N GLU A 122 -4.13 -3.51 -3.40
CA GLU A 122 -3.30 -4.71 -3.52
C GLU A 122 -1.82 -4.44 -3.27
N LEU A 123 -1.33 -3.22 -3.57
CA LEU A 123 0.09 -2.87 -3.45
C LEU A 123 0.44 -2.17 -2.14
N LEU A 124 -0.44 -1.33 -1.62
CA LEU A 124 -0.18 -0.44 -0.49
C LEU A 124 -1.19 -0.62 0.65
N GLY A 125 -2.31 -1.30 0.40
CA GLY A 125 -3.43 -1.39 1.32
C GLY A 125 -3.02 -1.93 2.69
N TYR A 126 -3.55 -1.28 3.74
CA TYR A 126 -3.39 -1.72 5.10
C TYR A 126 -4.36 -2.87 5.39
N GLU A 127 -3.92 -3.88 6.11
CA GLU A 127 -4.76 -5.06 6.33
C GLU A 127 -5.88 -4.81 7.33
N MET A 128 -5.63 -3.90 8.27
CA MET A 128 -6.60 -3.47 9.27
C MET A 128 -7.26 -2.14 8.85
N SER A 129 -7.87 -1.41 9.81
CA SER A 129 -8.20 -0.01 9.60
C SER A 129 -6.94 0.76 9.17
N PRO A 130 -7.01 1.65 8.20
CA PRO A 130 -8.20 2.22 7.58
C PRO A 130 -8.71 1.50 6.33
N ASP A 131 -7.91 0.61 5.71
CA ASP A 131 -8.24 0.07 4.38
C ASP A 131 -9.01 -1.26 4.44
N TYR A 132 -8.69 -2.12 5.39
CA TYR A 132 -9.20 -3.51 5.44
C TYR A 132 -9.05 -4.24 4.10
N ALA A 133 -7.80 -4.41 3.68
CA ALA A 133 -7.45 -4.90 2.36
C ALA A 133 -8.11 -6.25 2.01
N THR A 134 -8.17 -7.21 2.95
CA THR A 134 -8.84 -8.50 2.75
C THR A 134 -10.32 -8.36 2.37
N PHE A 135 -10.97 -7.27 2.76
CA PHE A 135 -12.39 -7.03 2.46
C PHE A 135 -12.60 -5.98 1.37
N GLY A 136 -11.56 -5.64 0.61
CA GLY A 136 -11.62 -4.67 -0.47
C GLY A 136 -12.04 -3.27 -0.02
N GLY A 137 -11.79 -2.91 1.23
CA GLY A 137 -12.13 -1.60 1.77
C GLY A 137 -13.63 -1.37 2.00
N ASN A 138 -14.43 -2.41 2.12
CA ASN A 138 -15.89 -2.29 2.22
C ASN A 138 -16.41 -1.84 3.61
N TYR A 139 -15.51 -1.64 4.56
CA TYR A 139 -15.89 -1.27 5.91
C TYR A 139 -15.77 0.25 6.13
N SER A 140 -16.79 0.82 6.76
CA SER A 140 -16.73 2.17 7.29
C SER A 140 -16.16 2.10 8.69
N LEU A 141 -15.02 2.74 8.92
CA LEU A 141 -14.27 2.54 10.14
C LEU A 141 -13.84 3.87 10.74
N GLU A 142 -13.85 3.86 12.05
CA GLU A 142 -13.27 4.94 12.84
C GLU A 142 -11.73 4.83 12.79
N SER A 143 -11.06 5.98 12.95
CA SER A 143 -9.61 6.01 13.11
C SER A 143 -9.18 5.11 14.29
N THR A 144 -8.15 4.33 14.07
CA THR A 144 -7.62 3.40 15.05
C THR A 144 -6.28 3.87 15.60
N GLU A 145 -6.16 5.17 15.88
CA GLU A 145 -4.97 5.67 16.55
C GLU A 145 -4.72 4.86 17.83
N LEU A 146 -3.61 4.15 17.86
CA LEU A 146 -3.22 3.33 18.99
C LEU A 146 -2.72 4.25 20.11
N LYS A 147 -3.27 4.10 21.30
CA LYS A 147 -2.86 4.87 22.49
C LYS A 147 -2.32 3.95 23.56
N VAL A 148 -1.30 4.43 24.26
CA VAL A 148 -0.77 3.71 25.43
C VAL A 148 -1.87 3.47 26.45
N GLY A 149 -1.95 2.25 26.95
CA GLY A 149 -2.97 1.82 27.89
C GLY A 149 -2.59 0.51 28.61
N PRO A 150 -3.52 -0.08 29.36
CA PRO A 150 -3.23 -1.29 30.14
C PRO A 150 -2.80 -2.50 29.29
N LEU A 151 -3.19 -2.53 28.00
CA LEU A 151 -2.91 -3.63 27.08
C LEU A 151 -2.01 -3.22 25.91
N VAL A 152 -1.62 -1.96 25.84
CA VAL A 152 -0.82 -1.40 24.74
C VAL A 152 0.36 -0.63 25.34
N GLY A 153 1.58 -1.07 25.05
CA GLY A 153 2.79 -0.43 25.53
C GLY A 153 3.33 0.65 24.58
N ASP A 154 4.24 1.49 25.08
CA ASP A 154 4.90 2.55 24.32
C ASP A 154 5.60 2.02 23.05
N GLU A 155 6.23 0.85 23.16
CA GLU A 155 6.96 0.25 22.03
C GLU A 155 6.00 -0.20 20.91
N GLU A 156 4.82 -0.67 21.23
CA GLU A 156 3.81 -1.03 20.24
C GLU A 156 3.29 0.21 19.50
N VAL A 157 3.04 1.29 20.23
CA VAL A 157 2.64 2.57 19.63
C VAL A 157 3.71 3.08 18.67
N LYS A 158 4.99 3.05 19.07
CA LYS A 158 6.10 3.46 18.20
C LYS A 158 6.21 2.60 16.94
N ARG A 159 6.07 1.29 17.07
CA ARG A 159 6.11 0.35 15.93
C ARG A 159 4.97 0.61 14.95
N GLN A 160 3.76 0.83 15.47
CA GLN A 160 2.62 1.17 14.65
C GLN A 160 2.83 2.50 13.90
N GLN A 161 3.36 3.52 14.55
CA GLN A 161 3.61 4.83 13.92
C GLN A 161 4.55 4.74 12.72
N ILE A 162 5.51 3.82 12.73
CA ILE A 162 6.44 3.62 11.61
C ILE A 162 5.74 3.01 10.40
N SER A 163 4.83 2.05 10.62
CA SER A 163 4.20 1.25 9.57
C SER A 163 2.75 1.61 9.26
N ALA A 164 2.16 2.51 10.04
CA ALA A 164 0.77 2.91 9.88
C ALA A 164 0.48 3.52 8.51
N ALA A 165 -0.73 3.31 8.05
CA ALA A 165 -1.23 3.97 6.85
C ALA A 165 -1.27 5.50 7.03
N GLN A 166 -0.68 6.25 6.14
CA GLN A 166 -0.65 7.71 6.17
C GLN A 166 -1.37 8.30 4.94
N PRO A 167 -2.44 9.09 5.14
CA PRO A 167 -3.13 9.33 6.40
C PRO A 167 -3.91 8.12 6.89
N ASP A 168 -4.21 8.06 8.19
CA ASP A 168 -5.08 7.03 8.78
C ASP A 168 -6.55 7.28 8.41
N GLN A 169 -6.83 7.17 7.12
CA GLN A 169 -8.17 7.33 6.54
C GLN A 169 -8.44 6.23 5.53
N ARG A 170 -9.70 5.84 5.43
CA ARG A 170 -10.14 4.81 4.50
C ARG A 170 -9.62 5.10 3.09
N TYR A 171 -9.05 4.08 2.46
CA TYR A 171 -8.40 4.19 1.16
C TYR A 171 -7.19 5.14 1.16
N HIS A 172 -6.35 5.07 2.22
CA HIS A 172 -5.16 5.93 2.34
C HIS A 172 -4.30 5.95 1.07
N TYR A 173 -4.24 4.86 0.31
CA TYR A 173 -3.52 4.77 -0.96
C TYR A 173 -4.03 5.77 -2.02
N ARG A 174 -5.28 6.23 -1.93
CA ARG A 174 -5.79 7.32 -2.78
C ARG A 174 -5.17 8.66 -2.42
N TYR A 175 -4.92 8.90 -1.16
CA TYR A 175 -4.18 10.09 -0.70
C TYR A 175 -2.72 10.01 -1.12
N VAL A 176 -2.10 8.83 -1.07
CA VAL A 176 -0.76 8.58 -1.63
C VAL A 176 -0.75 8.91 -3.13
N ALA A 177 -1.75 8.44 -3.88
CA ALA A 177 -1.88 8.75 -5.30
C ALA A 177 -1.99 10.26 -5.57
N ASN A 178 -2.79 10.98 -4.77
CA ASN A 178 -2.92 12.42 -4.90
C ASN A 178 -1.62 13.16 -4.55
N ALA A 179 -0.93 12.76 -3.50
CA ALA A 179 0.36 13.33 -3.13
C ALA A 179 1.40 13.14 -4.24
N LEU A 180 1.47 11.95 -4.82
CA LEU A 180 2.37 11.66 -5.94
C LEU A 180 1.99 12.45 -7.21
N ALA A 181 0.69 12.63 -7.49
CA ALA A 181 0.23 13.46 -8.61
C ALA A 181 0.56 14.95 -8.39
N SER A 182 0.44 15.46 -7.17
CA SER A 182 0.89 16.82 -6.82
C SER A 182 2.39 16.98 -7.05
N GLN A 183 3.20 16.02 -6.57
CA GLN A 183 4.65 16.02 -6.84
C GLN A 183 4.97 15.98 -8.34
N ALA A 184 4.19 15.23 -9.13
CA ALA A 184 4.33 15.27 -10.59
C ALA A 184 4.06 16.67 -11.16
N ALA A 185 3.00 17.33 -10.69
CA ALA A 185 2.65 18.68 -11.12
C ALA A 185 3.72 19.71 -10.77
N ASP A 186 4.35 19.61 -9.60
CA ASP A 186 5.44 20.51 -9.15
C ASP A 186 6.66 20.48 -10.06
N HIS A 187 6.84 19.42 -10.84
CA HIS A 187 7.94 19.28 -11.82
C HIS A 187 7.57 19.74 -13.23
N LEU A 188 6.38 20.30 -13.43
CA LEU A 188 5.88 20.73 -14.74
C LEU A 188 5.63 22.25 -14.75
N PRO A 189 5.88 22.92 -15.90
CA PRO A 189 5.46 24.33 -16.05
C PRO A 189 3.93 24.44 -15.88
N HIS A 190 3.47 25.33 -15.02
CA HIS A 190 2.04 25.50 -14.73
C HIS A 190 1.19 25.86 -15.96
N THR A 191 1.81 26.42 -16.98
CA THR A 191 1.14 26.77 -18.26
C THR A 191 1.17 25.63 -19.28
N SER A 192 1.74 24.47 -18.94
CA SER A 192 1.86 23.35 -19.87
C SER A 192 0.59 22.49 -19.92
N GLN A 193 0.34 21.88 -21.07
CA GLN A 193 -0.72 20.89 -21.22
C GLN A 193 -0.50 19.68 -20.33
N ALA A 194 0.76 19.30 -20.07
CA ALA A 194 1.10 18.20 -19.19
C ALA A 194 0.66 18.48 -17.73
N PHE A 195 0.91 19.70 -17.23
CA PHE A 195 0.41 20.13 -15.93
C PHE A 195 -1.11 20.04 -15.87
N ALA A 196 -1.81 20.60 -16.84
CA ALA A 196 -3.27 20.54 -16.90
C ALA A 196 -3.80 19.09 -16.95
N ALA A 197 -3.13 18.20 -17.69
CA ALA A 197 -3.53 16.80 -17.77
C ALA A 197 -3.37 16.06 -16.42
N VAL A 198 -2.25 16.28 -15.72
CA VAL A 198 -2.01 15.71 -14.39
C VAL A 198 -3.07 16.19 -13.39
N MET A 199 -3.34 17.49 -13.34
CA MET A 199 -4.32 18.09 -12.45
C MET A 199 -5.74 17.58 -12.76
N CYS A 200 -6.11 17.49 -14.03
CA CYS A 200 -7.41 16.97 -14.44
C CYS A 200 -7.59 15.49 -14.01
N ALA A 201 -6.59 14.65 -14.27
CA ALA A 201 -6.65 13.24 -13.88
C ALA A 201 -6.80 13.07 -12.37
N ALA A 202 -5.97 13.75 -11.58
CA ALA A 202 -5.99 13.67 -10.14
C ALA A 202 -7.32 14.19 -9.54
N THR A 203 -7.89 15.24 -10.12
CA THR A 203 -9.21 15.76 -9.71
C THR A 203 -10.32 14.72 -9.93
N VAL A 204 -10.28 13.98 -11.03
CA VAL A 204 -11.26 12.91 -11.30
C VAL A 204 -11.13 11.74 -10.33
N TRP A 205 -9.92 11.49 -9.82
CA TRP A 205 -9.69 10.41 -8.85
C TRP A 205 -10.29 10.67 -7.47
N ASN A 206 -10.54 11.94 -7.14
CA ASN A 206 -11.08 12.35 -5.85
C ASN A 206 -12.61 12.23 -5.85
N HIS A 207 -13.14 11.34 -5.04
CA HIS A 207 -14.57 11.12 -4.94
C HIS A 207 -15.24 11.90 -3.79
N GLY A 208 -14.48 12.46 -2.86
CA GLY A 208 -14.97 13.21 -1.72
C GLY A 208 -14.71 14.72 -1.83
N GLN A 209 -15.55 15.54 -1.20
CA GLN A 209 -15.39 17.00 -1.21
C GLN A 209 -14.14 17.45 -0.42
N ALA A 210 -13.83 16.75 0.67
CA ALA A 210 -12.62 17.01 1.47
C ALA A 210 -11.33 16.69 0.69
N GLU A 211 -11.32 15.58 -0.05
CA GLU A 211 -10.20 15.18 -0.92
C GLU A 211 -9.98 16.20 -2.05
N LYS A 212 -11.07 16.68 -2.67
CA LYS A 212 -11.00 17.72 -3.71
C LYS A 212 -10.41 19.01 -3.18
N THR A 213 -10.85 19.45 -2.00
CA THR A 213 -10.37 20.70 -1.40
C THR A 213 -8.88 20.63 -1.07
N ALA A 214 -8.41 19.53 -0.52
CA ALA A 214 -6.98 19.32 -0.22
C ALA A 214 -6.10 19.32 -1.48
N PHE A 215 -6.64 18.93 -2.63
CA PHE A 215 -5.89 18.91 -3.89
C PHE A 215 -5.75 20.29 -4.54
N TYR A 216 -6.67 21.22 -4.26
CA TYR A 216 -6.65 22.59 -4.81
C TYR A 216 -5.96 23.64 -3.91
N GLN A 217 -5.52 23.27 -2.72
CA GLN A 217 -4.75 24.13 -1.82
C GLN A 217 -3.25 24.01 -2.05
#